data_ee5ce173297745596fb8eb112e5b6ac0
#
_entry.id   ee5ce173297745596fb8eb112e5b6ac0
#
_cell.length_a   1.000
_cell.length_b   1.000
_cell.length_c   1.000
_cell.angle_alpha   90.00
_cell.angle_beta   90.00
_cell.angle_gamma   90.00
#
_symmetry.space_group_name_H-M   'P 1'
#
loop_
_entity.id
_entity.type
_entity.pdbx_description
1 polymer ?
#
loop_
_entity_poly.entity_id
_entity_poly.type
_entity_poly.pdbx_seq_one_letter_code
_entity_poly.pdbx_strand_id
1 'polypeptide(L)'
;MANIDNKLHSGNQFISNDILEELQLVNPNVSPIISHILRGGRVDKTDSTTIEWVDHYERKVSSTLKKALATADTEIQVVDADILVKDALLSIGDEIVKITNVKTDNKADITRGYAGTTATTGNISIGTLVQSLG
;
A
#
# COMPACT_ATOMS: atom_id res chain seq x y z
N MET A 1 22.97 -39.83 -1.17
CA MET A 1 22.01 -39.47 -0.09
C MET A 1 22.49 -38.25 0.63
N ALA A 2 22.60 -37.24 -0.12
CA ALA A 2 23.29 -36.09 0.35
C ALA A 2 22.33 -35.15 1.07
N ASN A 3 22.73 -34.73 2.20
CA ASN A 3 22.42 -33.41 2.78
C ASN A 3 20.97 -33.03 3.09
N ILE A 4 20.04 -33.94 3.20
CA ILE A 4 18.72 -33.64 3.77
C ILE A 4 18.88 -33.22 5.23
N ASP A 5 19.77 -33.90 5.96
CA ASP A 5 20.01 -33.60 7.37
C ASP A 5 20.69 -32.25 7.59
N ASN A 6 21.57 -31.84 6.70
CA ASN A 6 22.27 -30.58 6.82
C ASN A 6 21.38 -29.37 6.46
N LYS A 7 20.42 -29.60 5.60
CA LYS A 7 19.41 -28.59 5.27
C LYS A 7 18.36 -28.44 6.37
N LEU A 8 17.98 -29.51 7.01
CA LEU A 8 17.04 -29.50 8.15
C LEU A 8 17.62 -28.84 9.41
N HIS A 9 18.93 -28.94 9.61
CA HIS A 9 19.60 -28.36 10.78
C HIS A 9 19.85 -26.85 10.67
N SER A 10 19.86 -26.29 9.48
CA SER A 10 20.09 -24.85 9.31
C SER A 10 18.82 -24.01 9.47
N GLY A 11 17.70 -24.62 9.82
CA GLY A 11 16.48 -23.92 10.27
C GLY A 11 15.71 -23.12 9.24
N ASN A 12 16.23 -23.00 8.01
CA ASN A 12 15.67 -22.12 6.99
C ASN A 12 15.21 -22.81 5.73
N GLN A 13 15.04 -24.12 5.77
CA GLN A 13 15.05 -24.81 4.53
C GLN A 13 13.87 -25.64 4.20
N PHE A 14 12.81 -25.37 4.87
CA PHE A 14 11.56 -26.05 4.61
C PHE A 14 11.01 -25.81 3.22
N ILE A 15 11.65 -25.00 2.44
CA ILE A 15 11.17 -24.64 1.10
C ILE A 15 12.18 -25.13 0.03
N SER A 16 12.90 -26.19 0.30
CA SER A 16 13.56 -26.87 -0.77
C SER A 16 12.51 -27.61 -1.59
N ASN A 17 12.41 -27.28 -2.85
CA ASN A 17 11.52 -27.97 -3.79
C ASN A 17 11.73 -29.49 -3.77
N ASP A 18 12.95 -29.94 -3.53
CA ASP A 18 13.29 -31.34 -3.47
C ASP A 18 12.63 -32.05 -2.29
N ILE A 19 12.52 -31.39 -1.13
CA ILE A 19 11.85 -31.97 0.03
C ILE A 19 10.33 -32.02 -0.21
N LEU A 20 9.78 -31.01 -0.85
CA LEU A 20 8.35 -30.97 -1.16
C LEU A 20 7.97 -31.99 -2.24
N GLU A 21 8.80 -32.18 -3.26
CA GLU A 21 8.61 -33.21 -4.25
C GLU A 21 8.70 -34.62 -3.65
N GLU A 22 9.65 -34.84 -2.75
CA GLU A 22 9.82 -36.12 -2.10
C GLU A 22 8.66 -36.42 -1.13
N LEU A 23 8.18 -35.43 -0.39
CA LEU A 23 6.99 -35.58 0.46
C LEU A 23 5.73 -35.86 -0.37
N GLN A 24 5.60 -35.27 -1.55
CA GLN A 24 4.48 -35.54 -2.45
C GLN A 24 4.52 -36.93 -3.05
N LEU A 25 5.71 -37.44 -3.37
CA LEU A 25 5.89 -38.78 -3.93
C LEU A 25 5.61 -39.85 -2.87
N VAL A 26 6.05 -39.66 -1.63
CA VAL A 26 5.88 -40.64 -0.55
C VAL A 26 4.47 -40.68 0.00
N ASN A 27 3.79 -39.54 0.08
CA ASN A 27 2.42 -39.49 0.57
C ASN A 27 1.67 -38.23 0.09
N PRO A 28 1.07 -38.28 -1.10
CA PRO A 28 0.41 -37.14 -1.70
C PRO A 28 -0.80 -36.60 -0.91
N ASN A 29 -1.27 -37.38 0.08
CA ASN A 29 -2.43 -37.02 0.88
C ASN A 29 -2.06 -36.41 2.23
N VAL A 30 -0.78 -36.36 2.61
CA VAL A 30 -0.36 -35.82 3.92
C VAL A 30 -0.54 -34.30 4.03
N SER A 31 -0.51 -33.60 2.91
CA SER A 31 -0.65 -32.15 2.92
C SER A 31 -1.45 -31.65 1.71
N PRO A 32 -2.77 -31.82 1.73
CA PRO A 32 -3.62 -31.43 0.60
C PRO A 32 -3.55 -29.92 0.31
N ILE A 33 -3.31 -29.11 1.33
CA ILE A 33 -3.20 -27.65 1.20
C ILE A 33 -1.93 -27.30 0.41
N ILE A 34 -0.79 -27.89 0.77
CA ILE A 34 0.49 -27.66 0.06
C ILE A 34 0.39 -28.14 -1.37
N SER A 35 -0.20 -29.31 -1.59
CA SER A 35 -0.43 -29.84 -2.96
C SER A 35 -1.32 -28.92 -3.79
N HIS A 36 -2.31 -28.31 -3.18
CA HIS A 36 -3.21 -27.38 -3.85
C HIS A 36 -2.49 -26.07 -4.21
N ILE A 37 -1.69 -25.54 -3.29
CA ILE A 37 -0.88 -24.34 -3.53
C ILE A 37 0.14 -24.57 -4.64
N LEU A 38 0.82 -25.71 -4.64
CA LEU A 38 1.81 -26.05 -5.67
C LEU A 38 1.19 -26.29 -7.04
N ARG A 39 -0.04 -26.79 -7.11
CA ARG A 39 -0.75 -26.98 -8.39
C ARG A 39 -1.35 -25.70 -8.96
N GLY A 40 -1.76 -24.78 -8.10
CA GLY A 40 -2.40 -23.53 -8.49
C GLY A 40 -1.49 -22.32 -8.49
N GLY A 41 -0.32 -22.41 -7.88
CA GLY A 41 0.60 -21.31 -7.67
C GLY A 41 1.81 -21.32 -8.61
N ARG A 42 2.41 -20.17 -8.76
CA ARG A 42 3.74 -20.05 -9.33
C ARG A 42 4.75 -20.50 -8.28
N VAL A 43 5.51 -21.51 -8.61
CA VAL A 43 6.63 -21.96 -7.78
C VAL A 43 7.92 -21.53 -8.47
N ASP A 44 8.60 -20.58 -7.88
CA ASP A 44 9.91 -20.14 -8.35
C ASP A 44 11.01 -20.83 -7.55
N LYS A 45 12.00 -21.37 -8.23
CA LYS A 45 13.19 -21.95 -7.60
C LYS A 45 14.16 -20.85 -7.23
N THR A 46 14.65 -20.88 -6.00
CA THR A 46 15.69 -19.97 -5.55
C THR A 46 16.81 -20.74 -4.86
N ASP A 47 18.03 -20.40 -5.19
CA ASP A 47 19.22 -20.89 -4.52
C ASP A 47 19.66 -19.96 -3.36
N SER A 48 18.93 -18.87 -3.15
CA SER A 48 19.19 -17.92 -2.10
C SER A 48 18.55 -18.36 -0.78
N THR A 49 19.28 -18.16 0.31
CA THR A 49 18.76 -18.32 1.66
C THR A 49 17.86 -17.19 2.11
N THR A 50 17.86 -16.09 1.37
CA THR A 50 17.01 -14.93 1.62
C THR A 50 16.08 -14.77 0.45
N ILE A 51 14.77 -14.78 0.72
CA ILE A 51 13.73 -14.51 -0.27
C ILE A 51 13.23 -13.10 0.00
N GLU A 52 13.41 -12.24 -0.97
CA GLU A 52 12.90 -10.87 -0.93
C GLU A 52 11.81 -10.72 -1.99
N TRP A 53 10.68 -10.19 -1.61
CA TRP A 53 9.65 -9.77 -2.54
C TRP A 53 9.29 -8.32 -2.30
N VAL A 54 8.96 -7.66 -3.37
CA VAL A 54 8.45 -6.29 -3.33
C VAL A 54 6.94 -6.35 -3.17
N ASP A 55 6.47 -5.85 -2.05
CA ASP A 55 5.04 -5.66 -1.84
C ASP A 55 4.58 -4.38 -2.56
N HIS A 56 3.49 -4.49 -3.30
CA HIS A 56 2.95 -3.35 -4.02
C HIS A 56 1.93 -2.65 -3.14
N TYR A 57 2.33 -1.50 -2.59
CA TYR A 57 1.44 -0.67 -1.80
C TYR A 57 0.58 0.22 -2.72
N GLU A 58 -0.71 -0.02 -2.71
CA GLU A 58 -1.67 0.85 -3.39
C GLU A 58 -1.96 2.07 -2.51
N ARG A 59 -1.67 3.25 -3.05
CA ARG A 59 -1.96 4.49 -2.36
C ARG A 59 -3.46 4.74 -2.32
N LYS A 60 -3.96 5.19 -1.18
CA LYS A 60 -5.34 5.66 -1.06
C LYS A 60 -5.56 6.87 -1.95
N VAL A 61 -6.67 6.87 -2.65
CA VAL A 61 -7.08 7.98 -3.54
C VAL A 61 -8.06 8.94 -2.88
N SER A 62 -8.54 8.60 -1.70
CA SER A 62 -9.51 9.44 -0.97
C SER A 62 -9.24 9.42 0.53
N SER A 63 -9.59 10.52 1.17
CA SER A 63 -9.56 10.71 2.63
C SER A 63 -10.66 11.69 3.03
N THR A 64 -10.72 12.06 4.29
CA THR A 64 -11.66 13.05 4.80
C THR A 64 -10.91 14.15 5.54
N LEU A 65 -11.50 15.34 5.58
CA LEU A 65 -10.96 16.46 6.36
C LEU A 65 -10.99 16.13 7.85
N LYS A 66 -9.85 16.29 8.51
CA LYS A 66 -9.71 16.18 9.96
C LYS A 66 -10.01 17.49 10.66
N LYS A 67 -9.80 18.61 9.98
CA LYS A 67 -10.08 19.97 10.46
C LYS A 67 -10.93 20.69 9.43
N ALA A 68 -11.87 21.52 9.89
CA ALA A 68 -12.63 22.41 9.01
C ALA A 68 -11.68 23.36 8.28
N LEU A 69 -11.95 23.58 7.00
CA LEU A 69 -11.14 24.44 6.14
C LEU A 69 -11.90 25.75 5.88
N ALA A 70 -11.39 26.84 6.44
CA ALA A 70 -11.95 28.18 6.22
C ALA A 70 -11.53 28.74 4.85
N THR A 71 -12.24 29.73 4.35
CA THR A 71 -12.00 30.35 3.04
C THR A 71 -10.57 30.86 2.85
N ALA A 72 -9.96 31.39 3.89
CA ALA A 72 -8.59 31.95 3.86
C ALA A 72 -7.50 30.96 4.25
N ASP A 73 -7.86 29.74 4.61
CA ASP A 73 -6.88 28.74 5.04
C ASP A 73 -6.01 28.30 3.86
N THR A 74 -4.72 28.29 4.09
CA THR A 74 -3.70 27.80 3.16
C THR A 74 -3.10 26.47 3.60
N GLU A 75 -3.63 25.88 4.67
CA GLU A 75 -3.21 24.60 5.21
C GLU A 75 -4.41 23.67 5.34
N ILE A 76 -4.28 22.45 4.84
CA ILE A 76 -5.27 21.37 4.98
C ILE A 76 -4.77 20.33 5.97
N GLN A 77 -5.68 19.73 6.73
CA GLN A 77 -5.42 18.54 7.54
C GLN A 77 -6.42 17.43 7.20
N VAL A 78 -5.90 16.27 6.88
CA VAL A 78 -6.69 15.09 6.49
C VAL A 78 -6.51 13.95 7.48
N VAL A 79 -7.37 12.95 7.41
CA VAL A 79 -7.26 11.76 8.26
C VAL A 79 -6.11 10.87 7.78
N ASP A 80 -6.04 10.60 6.48
CA ASP A 80 -5.00 9.77 5.88
C ASP A 80 -4.00 10.61 5.10
N ALA A 81 -2.72 10.52 5.48
CA ALA A 81 -1.64 11.26 4.82
C ALA A 81 -1.30 10.74 3.42
N ASP A 82 -1.70 9.53 3.09
CA ASP A 82 -1.33 8.86 1.83
C ASP A 82 -1.74 9.62 0.58
N ILE A 83 -2.80 10.44 0.68
CA ILE A 83 -3.24 11.30 -0.43
C ILE A 83 -2.43 12.59 -0.56
N LEU A 84 -1.63 12.93 0.45
CA LEU A 84 -0.85 14.16 0.48
C LEU A 84 0.47 13.96 -0.25
N VAL A 85 0.51 14.35 -1.49
CA VAL A 85 1.72 14.32 -2.32
C VAL A 85 2.03 15.73 -2.80
N LYS A 86 3.29 16.10 -2.75
CA LYS A 86 3.71 17.39 -3.28
C LYS A 86 3.35 17.51 -4.76
N ASP A 87 2.82 18.66 -5.12
CA ASP A 87 2.34 19.01 -6.46
C ASP A 87 1.09 18.25 -6.95
N ALA A 88 0.53 17.35 -6.14
CA ALA A 88 -0.73 16.69 -6.47
C ALA A 88 -1.93 17.64 -6.36
N LEU A 89 -2.97 17.31 -7.10
CA LEU A 89 -4.24 18.00 -7.09
C LEU A 89 -5.25 17.23 -6.24
N LEU A 90 -5.95 17.93 -5.38
CA LEU A 90 -7.02 17.38 -4.58
C LEU A 90 -8.35 18.07 -4.94
N SER A 91 -9.42 17.29 -5.03
CA SER A 91 -10.79 17.78 -5.11
C SER A 91 -11.43 17.77 -3.73
N ILE A 92 -12.01 18.88 -3.34
CA ILE A 92 -12.76 19.06 -2.09
C ILE A 92 -14.11 19.68 -2.44
N GLY A 93 -15.13 18.85 -2.59
CA GLY A 93 -16.40 19.30 -3.18
C GLY A 93 -16.19 19.80 -4.61
N ASP A 94 -16.56 21.05 -4.86
CA ASP A 94 -16.45 21.69 -6.20
C ASP A 94 -15.13 22.43 -6.41
N GLU A 95 -14.26 22.44 -5.42
CA GLU A 95 -12.98 23.14 -5.45
C GLU A 95 -11.82 22.19 -5.71
N ILE A 96 -10.90 22.62 -6.58
CA ILE A 96 -9.63 21.96 -6.79
C ILE A 96 -8.54 22.75 -6.07
N VAL A 97 -7.75 22.07 -5.26
CA VAL A 97 -6.61 22.63 -4.56
C VAL A 97 -5.33 21.93 -4.96
N LYS A 98 -4.23 22.66 -5.04
CA LYS A 98 -2.91 22.12 -5.32
C LYS A 98 -2.10 22.03 -4.03
N ILE A 99 -1.48 20.90 -3.76
CA ILE A 99 -0.53 20.73 -2.66
C ILE A 99 0.79 21.37 -3.03
N THR A 100 1.27 22.30 -2.23
CA THR A 100 2.58 22.95 -2.43
C THR A 100 3.66 22.32 -1.57
N ASN A 101 3.32 21.92 -0.36
CA ASN A 101 4.25 21.29 0.56
C ASN A 101 3.53 20.32 1.49
N VAL A 102 4.15 19.19 1.77
CA VAL A 102 3.61 18.19 2.72
C VAL A 102 4.32 18.33 4.05
N LYS A 103 3.56 18.42 5.12
CA LYS A 103 4.02 18.56 6.50
C LYS A 103 3.77 17.27 7.29
N THR A 104 4.30 17.22 8.49
CA THR A 104 3.96 16.19 9.49
C THR A 104 2.51 16.33 9.96
N ASP A 105 2.00 15.32 10.69
CA ASP A 105 0.64 15.32 11.27
C ASP A 105 -0.50 15.36 10.24
N ASN A 106 -0.31 14.73 9.09
CA ASN A 106 -1.32 14.66 8.01
C ASN A 106 -1.76 16.04 7.53
N LYS A 107 -0.81 16.99 7.48
CA LYS A 107 -1.02 18.36 7.04
C LYS A 107 -0.29 18.66 5.75
N ALA A 108 -0.84 19.56 4.96
CA ALA A 108 -0.19 20.09 3.79
C ALA A 108 -0.53 21.54 3.55
N ASP A 109 0.43 22.29 3.02
CA ASP A 109 0.18 23.62 2.49
C ASP A 109 -0.47 23.49 1.10
N ILE A 110 -1.50 24.28 0.87
CA ILE A 110 -2.29 24.22 -0.36
C ILE A 110 -2.43 25.60 -1.01
N THR A 111 -2.57 25.56 -2.33
CA THR A 111 -3.07 26.69 -3.12
C THR A 111 -4.51 26.40 -3.51
N ARG A 112 -5.41 27.26 -3.10
CA ARG A 112 -6.86 27.15 -3.30
C ARG A 112 -7.29 27.68 -4.66
N GLY A 113 -8.45 27.20 -5.14
CA GLY A 113 -9.03 27.67 -6.40
C GLY A 113 -8.15 27.37 -7.60
N TYR A 114 -7.51 26.19 -7.63
CA TYR A 114 -6.63 25.77 -8.71
C TYR A 114 -7.42 25.27 -9.93
N ALA A 115 -6.77 25.18 -11.09
CA ALA A 115 -7.34 24.66 -12.33
C ALA A 115 -8.66 25.34 -12.78
N GLY A 116 -8.80 26.64 -12.51
CA GLY A 116 -9.98 27.40 -12.92
C GLY A 116 -11.19 27.25 -11.99
N THR A 117 -11.04 26.56 -10.87
CA THR A 117 -12.07 26.54 -9.82
C THR A 117 -11.98 27.76 -8.93
N THR A 118 -13.08 28.10 -8.25
CA THR A 118 -13.10 29.19 -7.28
C THR A 118 -12.99 28.63 -5.88
N ALA A 119 -12.18 29.26 -5.03
CA ALA A 119 -12.12 28.89 -3.63
C ALA A 119 -13.52 28.99 -2.99
N THR A 120 -13.91 27.95 -2.29
CA THR A 120 -15.22 27.88 -1.65
C THR A 120 -15.39 29.01 -0.66
N THR A 121 -16.44 29.82 -0.80
CA THR A 121 -16.81 30.86 0.14
C THR A 121 -17.54 30.24 1.31
N GLY A 122 -16.88 30.19 2.47
CA GLY A 122 -17.39 29.57 3.68
C GLY A 122 -16.51 28.45 4.19
N ASN A 123 -16.88 27.90 5.33
CA ASN A 123 -16.14 26.80 5.92
C ASN A 123 -16.55 25.46 5.32
N ILE A 124 -15.57 24.71 4.88
CA ILE A 124 -15.76 23.30 4.51
C ILE A 124 -15.71 22.50 5.81
N SER A 125 -16.75 21.70 6.05
CA SER A 125 -16.91 20.98 7.32
C SER A 125 -15.90 19.86 7.49
N ILE A 126 -15.62 19.50 8.73
CA ILE A 126 -14.89 18.28 9.09
C ILE A 126 -15.64 17.08 8.50
N GLY A 127 -14.90 16.07 8.04
CA GLY A 127 -15.45 14.87 7.45
C GLY A 127 -15.80 14.99 5.96
N THR A 128 -15.65 16.18 5.35
CA THR A 128 -15.82 16.33 3.90
C THR A 128 -14.83 15.45 3.16
N LEU A 129 -15.30 14.78 2.13
CA LEU A 129 -14.48 13.90 1.29
C LEU A 129 -13.46 14.72 0.51
N VAL A 130 -12.23 14.24 0.52
CA VAL A 130 -11.09 14.77 -0.25
C VAL A 130 -10.61 13.68 -1.16
N GLN A 131 -10.52 13.94 -2.46
CA GLN A 131 -10.08 12.97 -3.46
C GLN A 131 -8.82 13.46 -4.15
N SER A 132 -7.87 12.55 -4.36
CA SER A 132 -6.70 12.81 -5.19
C SER A 132 -7.07 12.69 -6.66
N LEU A 133 -6.70 13.68 -7.45
CA LEU A 133 -6.91 13.70 -8.90
C LEU A 133 -5.65 13.27 -9.68
N GLY A 134 -4.52 13.01 -9.00
CA GLY A 134 -3.25 12.63 -9.57
C GLY A 134 -2.13 13.62 -9.25
#